data_bf96cb354e181c5e9e4050bdc5d7c1bf
#
_entry.id   bf96cb354e181c5e9e4050bdc5d7c1bf
#
_cell.length_a   1.000
_cell.length_b   1.000
_cell.length_c   1.000
_cell.angle_alpha   90.00
_cell.angle_beta   90.00
_cell.angle_gamma   90.00
#
_symmetry.space_group_name_H-M   'P 1'
#
loop_
_entity.id
_entity.type
_entity.pdbx_description
1 polymer ?
#
loop_
_entity_poly.entity_id
_entity_poly.type
_entity_poly.pdbx_seq_one_letter_code
_entity_poly.pdbx_strand_id
1 'polypeptide(L)'
;MVFANSRYDLSTPVFDDWVERMMGTLVQFRREVHANPELSFREVATTERLMNRLREAGMNPVACEGTGCYVDIGSGPFAVALRADIDALPIVEQTDLP
;
A
#
# COMPACT_ATOMS: atom_id res chain seq x y z
N MET A 1 -6.61 6.34 9.71
CA MET A 1 -8.00 6.56 9.27
C MET A 1 -8.96 6.49 10.45
N VAL A 2 -9.85 7.44 10.55
CA VAL A 2 -10.86 7.47 11.62
C VAL A 2 -12.23 7.20 11.01
N PHE A 3 -12.94 6.23 11.55
CA PHE A 3 -14.32 5.94 11.14
C PHE A 3 -15.31 6.69 12.04
N ALA A 4 -16.33 7.25 11.43
CA ALA A 4 -17.32 8.06 12.11
C ALA A 4 -18.21 7.26 13.08
N ASN A 5 -18.24 5.94 12.97
CA ASN A 5 -18.94 5.07 13.91
C ASN A 5 -17.97 4.01 14.46
N SER A 6 -18.32 3.48 15.62
CA SER A 6 -17.49 2.53 16.35
C SER A 6 -17.47 1.12 15.78
N ARG A 7 -18.05 0.91 14.58
CA ARG A 7 -18.06 -0.43 13.96
C ARG A 7 -16.65 -0.95 13.70
N TYR A 8 -15.72 -0.06 13.44
CA TYR A 8 -14.32 -0.40 13.13
C TYR A 8 -13.39 0.29 14.12
N ASP A 9 -13.25 -0.30 15.26
CA ASP A 9 -12.27 0.15 16.26
C ASP A 9 -10.93 -0.50 15.95
N LEU A 10 -9.96 0.31 15.50
CA LEU A 10 -8.63 -0.16 15.11
C LEU A 10 -7.78 -0.57 16.30
N SER A 11 -8.22 -0.31 17.53
CA SER A 11 -7.54 -0.80 18.74
C SER A 11 -7.99 -2.20 19.16
N THR A 12 -8.84 -2.87 18.36
CA THR A 12 -9.36 -4.19 18.70
C THR A 12 -8.32 -5.30 18.46
N PRO A 13 -8.41 -6.41 19.22
CA PRO A 13 -7.58 -7.59 18.96
C PRO A 13 -7.74 -8.15 17.54
N VAL A 14 -8.87 -7.91 16.88
CA VAL A 14 -9.11 -8.32 15.48
C VAL A 14 -8.16 -7.62 14.52
N PHE A 15 -7.94 -6.32 14.72
CA PHE A 15 -7.01 -5.56 13.90
C PHE A 15 -5.56 -6.00 14.14
N ASP A 16 -5.18 -6.17 15.41
CA ASP A 16 -3.85 -6.62 15.79
C ASP A 16 -3.55 -8.00 15.20
N ASP A 17 -4.49 -8.91 15.25
CA ASP A 17 -4.37 -10.25 14.66
C ASP A 17 -4.20 -10.18 13.14
N TRP A 18 -4.96 -9.32 12.48
CA TRP A 18 -4.82 -9.10 11.04
C TRP A 18 -3.41 -8.58 10.70
N VAL A 19 -2.91 -7.60 11.45
CA VAL A 19 -1.56 -7.04 11.25
C VAL A 19 -0.50 -8.13 11.41
N GLU A 20 -0.58 -8.95 12.46
CA GLU A 20 0.35 -10.06 12.67
C GLU A 20 0.36 -11.03 11.49
N ARG A 21 -0.82 -11.44 11.02
CA ARG A 21 -0.93 -12.36 9.89
C ARG A 21 -0.42 -11.78 8.58
N MET A 22 -0.57 -10.48 8.39
CA MET A 22 -0.17 -9.80 7.15
C MET A 22 1.26 -9.28 7.17
N MET A 23 1.90 -9.23 8.32
CA MET A 23 3.21 -8.60 8.49
C MET A 23 4.26 -9.18 7.55
N GLY A 24 4.34 -10.51 7.42
CA GLY A 24 5.30 -11.15 6.53
C GLY A 24 5.11 -10.73 5.08
N THR A 25 3.88 -10.67 4.62
CA THR A 25 3.53 -10.24 3.27
C THR A 25 3.86 -8.77 3.03
N LEU A 26 3.56 -7.91 4.00
CA LEU A 26 3.84 -6.47 3.91
C LEU A 26 5.34 -6.20 3.89
N VAL A 27 6.11 -6.89 4.72
CA VAL A 27 7.57 -6.77 4.75
C VAL A 27 8.17 -7.25 3.42
N GLN A 28 7.69 -8.36 2.88
CA GLN A 28 8.14 -8.86 1.59
C GLN A 28 7.86 -7.85 0.47
N PHE A 29 6.67 -7.30 0.43
CA PHE A 29 6.29 -6.28 -0.55
C PHE A 29 7.21 -5.06 -0.45
N ARG A 30 7.44 -4.57 0.78
CA ARG A 30 8.36 -3.45 1.02
C ARG A 30 9.78 -3.74 0.48
N ARG A 31 10.27 -4.94 0.73
CA ARG A 31 11.61 -5.35 0.27
C ARG A 31 11.68 -5.45 -1.25
N GLU A 32 10.64 -5.94 -1.90
CA GLU A 32 10.57 -6.01 -3.36
C GLU A 32 10.62 -4.62 -4.00
N VAL A 33 9.85 -3.68 -3.45
CA VAL A 33 9.85 -2.29 -3.92
C VAL A 33 11.22 -1.64 -3.65
N HIS A 34 11.79 -1.86 -2.47
CA HIS A 34 13.09 -1.33 -2.09
C HIS A 34 14.22 -1.86 -2.97
N ALA A 35 14.15 -3.13 -3.35
CA ALA A 35 15.15 -3.76 -4.22
C ALA A 35 15.07 -3.30 -5.68
N ASN A 36 13.94 -2.70 -6.08
CA ASN A 36 13.69 -2.24 -7.44
C ASN A 36 13.22 -0.78 -7.43
N PRO A 37 14.07 0.15 -6.97
CA PRO A 37 13.67 1.54 -6.81
C PRO A 37 13.40 2.20 -8.15
N GLU A 38 12.32 2.99 -8.19
CA GLU A 38 11.95 3.78 -9.36
C GLU A 38 11.75 5.24 -8.95
N LEU A 39 12.28 6.15 -9.74
CA LEU A 39 12.20 7.58 -9.49
C LEU A 39 10.78 8.12 -9.70
N SER A 40 10.52 9.28 -9.12
CA SER A 40 9.26 10.00 -9.26
C SER A 40 8.86 10.15 -10.72
N PHE A 41 7.59 9.87 -11.02
CA PHE A 41 6.99 9.83 -12.36
C PHE A 41 7.52 8.73 -13.29
N ARG A 42 8.31 7.81 -12.76
CA ARG A 42 8.83 6.65 -13.48
C ARG A 42 8.53 5.33 -12.79
N GLU A 43 7.61 5.34 -11.84
CA GLU A 43 7.24 4.17 -11.03
C GLU A 43 6.29 3.24 -11.79
N VAL A 44 6.69 2.79 -12.97
CA VAL A 44 5.85 1.95 -13.84
C VAL A 44 5.70 0.53 -13.27
N ALA A 45 6.81 -0.12 -12.99
CA ALA A 45 6.79 -1.48 -12.44
C ALA A 45 6.29 -1.51 -11.00
N THR A 46 6.60 -0.49 -10.21
CA THR A 46 6.09 -0.36 -8.85
C THR A 46 4.58 -0.20 -8.84
N THR A 47 4.04 0.64 -9.73
CA THR A 47 2.59 0.80 -9.90
C THR A 47 1.93 -0.53 -10.25
N GLU A 48 2.51 -1.28 -11.18
CA GLU A 48 1.96 -2.58 -11.58
C GLU A 48 1.98 -3.59 -10.43
N ARG A 49 3.06 -3.67 -9.68
CA ARG A 49 3.16 -4.52 -8.49
C ARG A 49 2.08 -4.17 -7.47
N LEU A 50 1.90 -2.88 -7.21
CA LEU A 50 0.89 -2.42 -6.25
C LEU A 50 -0.51 -2.76 -6.73
N MET A 51 -0.81 -2.50 -8.00
CA MET A 51 -2.13 -2.80 -8.57
C MET A 51 -2.43 -4.30 -8.51
N ASN A 52 -1.46 -5.15 -8.83
CA ASN A 52 -1.61 -6.59 -8.74
C ASN A 52 -1.87 -7.03 -7.30
N ARG A 53 -1.15 -6.45 -6.35
CA ARG A 53 -1.34 -6.75 -4.93
C ARG A 53 -2.74 -6.37 -4.45
N LEU A 54 -3.24 -5.22 -4.89
CA LEU A 54 -4.59 -4.78 -4.55
C LEU A 54 -5.66 -5.68 -5.19
N ARG A 55 -5.45 -6.13 -6.42
CA ARG A 55 -6.35 -7.09 -7.09
C ARG A 55 -6.38 -8.43 -6.36
N GLU A 56 -5.23 -8.92 -5.91
CA GLU A 56 -5.15 -10.16 -5.11
C GLU A 56 -5.94 -10.04 -3.81
N ALA A 57 -6.03 -8.84 -3.25
CA ALA A 57 -6.83 -8.57 -2.06
C ALA A 57 -8.32 -8.37 -2.36
N GLY A 58 -8.75 -8.54 -3.60
CA GLY A 58 -10.16 -8.40 -4.00
C GLY A 58 -10.59 -6.97 -4.31
N MET A 59 -9.66 -6.05 -4.45
CA MET A 59 -9.94 -4.65 -4.76
C MET A 59 -9.85 -4.39 -6.27
N ASN A 60 -10.37 -3.24 -6.70
CA ASN A 60 -10.36 -2.80 -8.10
C ASN A 60 -9.56 -1.49 -8.23
N PRO A 61 -8.24 -1.55 -8.28
CA PRO A 61 -7.42 -0.35 -8.42
C PRO A 61 -7.58 0.26 -9.80
N VAL A 62 -7.50 1.58 -9.86
CA VAL A 62 -7.54 2.38 -11.08
C VAL A 62 -6.19 3.04 -11.27
N ALA A 63 -5.59 2.87 -12.43
CA ALA A 63 -4.34 3.53 -12.76
C ALA A 63 -4.54 5.04 -12.91
N CYS A 64 -3.63 5.80 -12.34
CA CYS A 64 -3.56 7.24 -12.59
C CYS A 64 -2.96 7.50 -13.98
N GLU A 65 -3.19 8.68 -14.52
CA GLU A 65 -2.49 9.11 -15.72
C GLU A 65 -0.98 9.16 -15.43
N GLY A 66 -0.20 8.41 -16.20
CA GLY A 66 1.23 8.25 -15.95
C GLY A 66 1.51 7.09 -15.02
N THR A 67 1.87 7.36 -13.77
CA THR A 67 2.19 6.35 -12.76
C THR A 67 1.33 6.51 -11.52
N GLY A 68 1.33 5.49 -10.65
CA GLY A 68 0.50 5.47 -9.47
C GLY A 68 -0.90 4.92 -9.73
N CYS A 69 -1.63 4.68 -8.67
CA CYS A 69 -3.00 4.19 -8.73
C CYS A 69 -3.78 4.63 -7.51
N TYR A 70 -5.08 4.47 -7.58
CA TYR A 70 -5.96 4.65 -6.42
C TYR A 70 -7.00 3.54 -6.39
N VAL A 71 -7.61 3.36 -5.23
CA VAL A 71 -8.69 2.42 -5.05
C VAL A 71 -9.73 3.02 -4.09
N ASP A 72 -10.98 2.86 -4.43
CA ASP A 72 -12.08 3.25 -3.56
C ASP A 72 -12.58 2.04 -2.78
N ILE A 73 -12.80 2.21 -1.49
CA ILE A 73 -13.26 1.16 -0.60
C ILE A 73 -14.53 1.63 0.10
N GLY A 74 -15.59 0.85 -0.03
CA GLY A 74 -16.86 1.16 0.59
C GLY A 74 -17.69 2.17 -0.20
N SER A 75 -18.71 2.69 0.45
CA SER A 75 -19.64 3.66 -0.11
C SER A 75 -20.19 4.55 1.00
N GLY A 76 -20.73 5.71 0.63
CA GLY A 76 -21.33 6.63 1.57
C GLY A 76 -21.04 8.08 1.23
N PRO A 77 -21.63 9.03 1.98
CA PRO A 77 -21.51 10.47 1.70
C PRO A 77 -20.17 11.07 2.16
N PHE A 78 -19.40 10.35 2.96
CA PHE A 78 -18.12 10.83 3.49
C PHE A 78 -16.97 10.00 2.94
N ALA A 79 -15.88 10.66 2.61
CA ALA A 79 -14.65 10.01 2.17
C ALA A 79 -13.44 10.57 2.92
N VAL A 80 -12.53 9.67 3.24
CA VAL A 80 -11.19 10.01 3.75
C VAL A 80 -10.20 9.36 2.81
N ALA A 81 -9.20 10.12 2.37
CA ALA A 81 -8.15 9.61 1.51
C ALA A 81 -6.88 9.35 2.31
N LEU A 82 -6.29 8.19 2.09
CA LEU A 82 -4.93 7.88 2.54
C LEU A 82 -4.01 7.95 1.33
N ARG A 83 -2.86 8.56 1.50
CA ARG A 83 -1.86 8.68 0.45
C ARG A 83 -0.54 8.08 0.90
N ALA A 84 0.13 7.41 -0.02
CA ALA A 84 1.50 6.94 0.17
C ALA A 84 2.29 7.20 -1.11
N ASP A 85 3.52 7.63 -0.97
CA ASP A 85 4.45 7.79 -2.07
C ASP A 85 5.11 6.45 -2.37
N ILE A 86 5.38 6.17 -3.64
CA ILE A 86 5.93 4.89 -4.10
C ILE A 86 7.26 5.04 -4.84
N ASP A 87 7.73 6.27 -5.02
CA ASP A 87 9.03 6.53 -5.60
C ASP A 87 10.15 6.21 -4.61
N ALA A 88 11.33 5.91 -5.14
CA ALA A 88 12.51 5.64 -4.34
C ALA A 88 13.77 6.07 -5.08
N LEU A 89 14.77 6.49 -4.33
CA LEU A 89 16.08 6.80 -4.88
C LEU A 89 16.87 5.51 -5.12
N PRO A 90 17.61 5.40 -6.23
CA PRO A 90 18.41 4.22 -6.55
C PRO A 90 19.72 4.22 -5.75
N ILE A 91 19.61 4.15 -4.42
CA ILE A 91 20.74 4.14 -3.50
C ILE A 91 20.98 2.72 -3.01
N VAL A 92 22.24 2.30 -3.03
CA VAL A 92 22.62 0.98 -2.53
C VAL A 92 22.52 0.96 -1.00
N GLU A 93 21.82 -0.03 -0.47
CA GLU A 93 21.69 -0.23 0.98
C GLU A 93 23.03 -0.58 1.60
N GLN A 94 23.43 0.12 2.66
CA GLN A 94 24.70 -0.06 3.34
C GLN A 94 24.57 -0.45 4.82
N THR A 95 23.36 -0.61 5.30
CA THR A 95 23.10 -0.87 6.73
C THR A 95 23.02 -2.36 7.08
N ASP A 96 23.08 -3.25 6.12
CA ASP A 96 22.89 -4.71 6.28
C ASP A 96 21.52 -5.07 6.91
N LEU A 97 20.58 -4.14 6.94
CA LEU A 97 19.22 -4.41 7.41
C LEU A 97 18.43 -5.16 6.34
N PRO A 98 17.60 -6.12 6.76
CA PRO A 98 16.77 -6.88 5.84
C PRO A 98 15.65 -6.05 5.20
#